data_7322a0bd5a8d5c60acbe6bb5f3fe7db4
#
_entry.id   7322a0bd5a8d5c60acbe6bb5f3fe7db4
#
_cell.length_a   1.000
_cell.length_b   1.000
_cell.length_c   1.000
_cell.angle_alpha   90.00
_cell.angle_beta   90.00
_cell.angle_gamma   90.00
#
_symmetry.space_group_name_H-M   'P 1'
#
loop_
_entity.id
_entity.type
_entity.pdbx_description
1 polymer ?
#
loop_
_entity_poly.entity_id
_entity_poly.type
_entity_poly.pdbx_seq_one_letter_code
_entity_poly.pdbx_strand_id
1 'polypeptide(L)'
;MKKHVFRNRRMRYGGMTVLLTVLVITVTVLANAVFSTLAERHQWYTYSVKEIDYRVTEASYGILADAFAEAKEAGREDRVRVLFCDLDTNVVANETLRYVYMTATLLAEQFPEYIAVECHDIWSDPTSVRPYTKTVDPVTGEETESAITSTCVILVAGDYYRVYTLQEFYVFKEGDANQLWAYNGEKKLTAGLLRAVGERKANAYIITNHGETFYDYEMLYLLDDAGYRISYIDLYKEKIPADCDLLVSYNPTADLAHDGLSAVSEVEVLEEYLSGDGKQLMVFLGNASPSLPNLEAFLSEWGFAFDYATDTVGGGTYRYMIQDAAQSLTSDGYTIYGDAVLRGPSGELLEGLSRSNVFKNATSMHAAQGYVSQGESGSYQKGDRTLLSLYEAGESSVAWANGRAVADGDGRMLLGVTEQSRGGATSRVAVASSCEFAAESFLQSAVYGNTDTLLRLCRVFGMEHLPEGLTIKPFDTASISMITTSQMLAWTLTLTLTPAILLTVIAAVALIKRRRA
;
A
#
# COMPACT_ATOMS: atom_id res chain seq x y z
N MET A 1 56.98 -6.84 -49.50
CA MET A 1 55.78 -7.69 -49.43
C MET A 1 54.65 -6.98 -48.64
N LYS A 2 53.93 -6.07 -49.25
CA LYS A 2 52.73 -5.48 -48.69
C LYS A 2 51.95 -4.87 -49.82
N LYS A 3 51.02 -5.59 -50.49
CA LYS A 3 49.96 -5.00 -51.37
C LYS A 3 49.17 -6.11 -52.07
N HIS A 4 48.37 -6.91 -51.36
CA HIS A 4 47.39 -7.79 -52.03
C HIS A 4 46.12 -8.17 -51.23
N VAL A 5 45.77 -7.47 -50.14
CA VAL A 5 44.61 -7.86 -49.33
C VAL A 5 43.28 -7.24 -49.82
N PHE A 6 43.27 -6.22 -50.69
CA PHE A 6 42.05 -5.49 -51.08
C PHE A 6 41.68 -5.62 -52.55
N ARG A 7 42.03 -6.71 -53.25
CA ARG A 7 41.75 -6.85 -54.68
C ARG A 7 40.48 -7.61 -55.03
N ASN A 8 39.72 -8.07 -54.05
CA ASN A 8 38.43 -8.74 -54.29
C ASN A 8 37.30 -7.75 -54.10
N ARG A 9 36.60 -7.33 -55.21
CA ARG A 9 35.51 -6.35 -55.21
C ARG A 9 34.42 -6.71 -54.16
N ARG A 10 34.13 -8.00 -53.97
CA ARG A 10 33.14 -8.49 -52.99
C ARG A 10 33.58 -8.24 -51.53
N MET A 11 34.84 -8.41 -51.17
CA MET A 11 35.35 -8.11 -49.84
C MET A 11 35.38 -6.60 -49.57
N ARG A 12 35.68 -5.79 -50.57
CA ARG A 12 35.70 -4.33 -50.43
C ARG A 12 34.33 -3.73 -50.20
N TYR A 13 33.28 -4.23 -50.92
CA TYR A 13 31.90 -3.77 -50.71
C TYR A 13 31.31 -4.34 -49.41
N GLY A 14 31.55 -5.60 -49.06
CA GLY A 14 31.11 -6.20 -47.81
C GLY A 14 31.71 -5.52 -46.57
N GLY A 15 33.03 -5.28 -46.62
CA GLY A 15 33.72 -4.56 -45.52
C GLY A 15 33.25 -3.11 -45.38
N MET A 16 32.97 -2.43 -46.52
CA MET A 16 32.44 -1.06 -46.47
C MET A 16 31.00 -1.01 -45.90
N THR A 17 30.17 -2.01 -46.21
CA THR A 17 28.82 -2.12 -45.65
C THR A 17 28.85 -2.35 -44.14
N VAL A 18 29.69 -3.26 -43.66
CA VAL A 18 29.87 -3.51 -42.23
C VAL A 18 30.36 -2.26 -41.51
N LEU A 19 31.36 -1.58 -42.05
CA LEU A 19 31.93 -0.36 -41.49
C LEU A 19 30.87 0.76 -41.43
N LEU A 20 30.07 0.89 -42.48
CA LEU A 20 28.96 1.87 -42.53
C LEU A 20 27.87 1.53 -41.51
N THR A 21 27.53 0.26 -41.36
CA THR A 21 26.52 -0.19 -40.34
C THR A 21 27.02 0.10 -38.93
N VAL A 22 28.28 -0.23 -38.63
CA VAL A 22 28.88 0.08 -37.32
C VAL A 22 28.93 1.59 -37.09
N LEU A 23 29.29 2.38 -38.10
CA LEU A 23 29.29 3.83 -38.01
C LEU A 23 27.90 4.39 -37.70
N VAL A 24 26.87 3.91 -38.42
CA VAL A 24 25.45 4.34 -38.18
C VAL A 24 25.03 3.98 -36.75
N ILE A 25 25.28 2.77 -36.28
CA ILE A 25 24.93 2.37 -34.91
C ILE A 25 25.65 3.28 -33.90
N THR A 26 26.96 3.50 -34.09
CA THR A 26 27.75 4.35 -33.18
C THR A 26 27.20 5.80 -33.17
N VAL A 27 26.90 6.36 -34.35
CA VAL A 27 26.35 7.71 -34.45
C VAL A 27 24.97 7.79 -33.81
N THR A 28 24.11 6.78 -33.99
CA THR A 28 22.78 6.75 -33.37
C THR A 28 22.88 6.69 -31.84
N VAL A 29 23.75 5.85 -31.30
CA VAL A 29 23.98 5.75 -29.84
C VAL A 29 24.53 7.06 -29.27
N LEU A 30 25.53 7.66 -29.94
CA LEU A 30 26.09 8.95 -29.52
C LEU A 30 25.08 10.09 -29.63
N ALA A 31 24.32 10.14 -30.72
CA ALA A 31 23.27 11.15 -30.90
C ALA A 31 22.18 11.04 -29.83
N ASN A 32 21.77 9.81 -29.49
CA ASN A 32 20.78 9.58 -28.45
C ASN A 32 21.32 9.97 -27.05
N ALA A 33 22.55 9.62 -26.74
CA ALA A 33 23.21 10.00 -25.49
C ALA A 33 23.34 11.53 -25.35
N VAL A 34 23.80 12.20 -26.44
CA VAL A 34 23.92 13.66 -26.47
C VAL A 34 22.55 14.34 -26.36
N PHE A 35 21.55 13.81 -27.09
CA PHE A 35 20.18 14.34 -27.04
C PHE A 35 19.59 14.19 -25.63
N SER A 36 19.73 13.02 -25.00
CA SER A 36 19.24 12.79 -23.63
C SER A 36 19.91 13.76 -22.63
N THR A 37 21.24 13.90 -22.69
CA THR A 37 21.96 14.81 -21.83
C THR A 37 21.58 16.27 -22.05
N LEU A 38 21.38 16.70 -23.30
CA LEU A 38 20.95 18.06 -23.63
C LEU A 38 19.49 18.29 -23.22
N ALA A 39 18.63 17.33 -23.45
CA ALA A 39 17.22 17.40 -23.08
C ALA A 39 17.07 17.53 -21.55
N GLU A 40 17.85 16.79 -20.77
CA GLU A 40 17.89 16.86 -19.33
C GLU A 40 18.47 18.20 -18.83
N ARG A 41 19.59 18.64 -19.43
CA ARG A 41 20.27 19.90 -19.05
C ARG A 41 19.48 21.15 -19.41
N HIS A 42 18.73 21.12 -20.51
CA HIS A 42 17.98 22.29 -21.00
C HIS A 42 16.48 22.17 -20.77
N GLN A 43 16.04 21.16 -19.99
CA GLN A 43 14.63 20.92 -19.70
C GLN A 43 13.74 21.03 -20.94
N TRP A 44 14.13 20.37 -22.05
CA TRP A 44 13.33 20.35 -23.28
C TRP A 44 12.01 19.59 -23.14
N TYR A 45 11.80 18.96 -22.00
CA TYR A 45 10.51 18.42 -21.60
C TYR A 45 9.70 19.56 -20.99
N THR A 46 8.82 20.12 -21.74
CA THR A 46 7.76 20.94 -21.18
C THR A 46 6.85 19.99 -20.42
N TYR A 47 6.96 19.98 -19.11
CA TYR A 47 5.89 19.45 -18.28
C TYR A 47 4.71 20.39 -18.52
N SER A 48 3.81 19.98 -19.40
CA SER A 48 2.47 20.55 -19.39
C SER A 48 1.95 20.22 -18.00
N VAL A 49 1.84 21.21 -17.12
CA VAL A 49 1.12 21.05 -15.84
C VAL A 49 -0.28 20.64 -16.27
N LYS A 50 -0.53 19.36 -16.32
CA LYS A 50 -1.87 18.86 -16.53
C LYS A 50 -2.68 19.34 -15.35
N GLU A 51 -3.82 19.87 -15.64
CA GLU A 51 -4.82 20.21 -14.67
C GLU A 51 -5.02 19.03 -13.71
N ILE A 52 -5.00 19.28 -12.40
CA ILE A 52 -5.17 18.24 -11.38
C ILE A 52 -6.48 17.52 -11.65
N ASP A 53 -6.47 16.18 -11.68
CA ASP A 53 -7.69 15.40 -11.87
C ASP A 53 -8.51 15.36 -10.57
N TYR A 54 -9.47 16.27 -10.46
CA TYR A 54 -10.38 16.42 -9.33
C TYR A 54 -11.71 15.66 -9.52
N ARG A 55 -11.91 14.98 -10.67
CA ARG A 55 -13.15 14.24 -10.97
C ARG A 55 -13.34 13.11 -9.98
N VAL A 56 -14.58 12.86 -9.64
CA VAL A 56 -14.97 11.74 -8.77
C VAL A 56 -15.23 10.51 -9.64
N THR A 57 -14.75 9.37 -9.20
CA THR A 57 -14.90 8.09 -9.90
C THR A 57 -16.25 7.44 -9.60
N GLU A 58 -16.69 6.54 -10.49
CA GLU A 58 -17.90 5.73 -10.26
C GLU A 58 -17.80 4.86 -9.01
N ALA A 59 -16.58 4.45 -8.63
CA ALA A 59 -16.35 3.70 -7.39
C ALA A 59 -16.75 4.52 -6.16
N SER A 60 -16.32 5.80 -6.07
CA SER A 60 -16.73 6.70 -4.98
C SER A 60 -18.23 6.92 -4.95
N TYR A 61 -18.85 7.12 -6.12
CA TYR A 61 -20.29 7.31 -6.20
C TYR A 61 -21.06 6.06 -5.75
N GLY A 62 -20.62 4.86 -6.14
CA GLY A 62 -21.24 3.59 -5.73
C GLY A 62 -21.16 3.38 -4.22
N ILE A 63 -19.98 3.49 -3.64
CA ILE A 63 -19.75 3.30 -2.20
C ILE A 63 -20.58 4.29 -1.37
N LEU A 64 -20.61 5.57 -1.79
CA LEU A 64 -21.39 6.59 -1.09
C LEU A 64 -22.90 6.38 -1.26
N ALA A 65 -23.37 5.94 -2.43
CA ALA A 65 -24.79 5.65 -2.64
C ALA A 65 -25.28 4.56 -1.71
N ASP A 66 -24.51 3.47 -1.55
CA ASP A 66 -24.83 2.37 -0.65
C ASP A 66 -24.87 2.85 0.82
N ALA A 67 -23.86 3.61 1.24
CA ALA A 67 -23.78 4.15 2.60
C ALA A 67 -24.91 5.13 2.93
N PHE A 68 -25.28 6.00 1.99
CA PHE A 68 -26.41 6.93 2.18
C PHE A 68 -27.76 6.21 2.18
N ALA A 69 -27.93 5.16 1.37
CA ALA A 69 -29.14 4.36 1.37
C ALA A 69 -29.35 3.68 2.73
N GLU A 70 -28.29 3.07 3.26
CA GLU A 70 -28.31 2.43 4.58
C GLU A 70 -28.54 3.44 5.71
N ALA A 71 -27.88 4.60 5.67
CA ALA A 71 -28.09 5.67 6.64
C ALA A 71 -29.57 6.14 6.66
N LYS A 72 -30.19 6.27 5.49
CA LYS A 72 -31.60 6.63 5.34
C LYS A 72 -32.53 5.55 5.92
N GLU A 73 -32.26 4.28 5.63
CA GLU A 73 -33.02 3.15 6.20
C GLU A 73 -32.94 3.11 7.74
N ALA A 74 -31.78 3.49 8.28
CA ALA A 74 -31.54 3.61 9.71
C ALA A 74 -32.15 4.90 10.34
N GLY A 75 -32.84 5.74 9.54
CA GLY A 75 -33.44 7.00 9.99
C GLY A 75 -32.44 8.12 10.28
N ARG A 76 -31.21 8.02 9.75
CA ARG A 76 -30.18 9.06 9.84
C ARG A 76 -30.29 9.97 8.61
N GLU A 77 -31.00 11.09 8.77
CA GLU A 77 -31.25 12.04 7.69
C GLU A 77 -30.39 13.31 7.78
N ASP A 78 -29.40 13.32 8.68
CA ASP A 78 -28.52 14.47 8.86
C ASP A 78 -27.68 14.69 7.61
N ARG A 79 -27.81 15.90 7.06
CA ARG A 79 -27.02 16.30 5.89
C ARG A 79 -25.59 16.59 6.29
N VAL A 80 -24.62 15.97 5.61
CA VAL A 80 -23.20 16.26 5.84
C VAL A 80 -22.85 17.59 5.19
N ARG A 81 -22.32 18.51 5.98
CA ARG A 81 -21.85 19.82 5.50
C ARG A 81 -20.35 19.77 5.33
N VAL A 82 -19.88 20.19 4.16
CA VAL A 82 -18.46 20.38 3.85
C VAL A 82 -18.18 21.87 3.90
N LEU A 83 -17.58 22.33 4.99
CA LEU A 83 -17.31 23.74 5.24
C LEU A 83 -15.90 24.09 4.78
N PHE A 84 -15.80 25.08 3.89
CA PHE A 84 -14.55 25.73 3.52
C PHE A 84 -14.39 27.01 4.35
N CYS A 85 -13.22 27.18 4.96
CA CYS A 85 -12.97 28.23 5.97
C CYS A 85 -12.56 29.58 5.37
N ASP A 86 -13.04 29.93 4.19
CA ASP A 86 -12.82 31.22 3.52
C ASP A 86 -14.02 31.57 2.63
N LEU A 87 -14.02 32.77 2.07
CA LEU A 87 -14.98 33.17 1.03
C LEU A 87 -14.83 32.27 -0.21
N ASP A 88 -15.95 32.00 -0.88
CA ASP A 88 -15.99 31.18 -2.12
C ASP A 88 -15.04 31.71 -3.19
N THR A 89 -14.97 33.03 -3.35
CA THR A 89 -14.04 33.71 -4.28
C THR A 89 -12.57 33.43 -3.96
N ASN A 90 -12.21 33.37 -2.68
CA ASN A 90 -10.85 33.06 -2.23
C ASN A 90 -10.54 31.58 -2.38
N VAL A 91 -11.48 30.71 -2.03
CA VAL A 91 -11.38 29.25 -2.19
C VAL A 91 -11.12 28.90 -3.65
N VAL A 92 -11.89 29.46 -4.59
CA VAL A 92 -11.73 29.23 -6.03
C VAL A 92 -10.45 29.84 -6.59
N ALA A 93 -9.99 30.97 -6.04
CA ALA A 93 -8.74 31.61 -6.44
C ALA A 93 -7.48 30.90 -5.91
N ASN A 94 -7.60 30.09 -4.86
CA ASN A 94 -6.48 29.35 -4.30
C ASN A 94 -6.09 28.19 -5.22
N GLU A 95 -4.81 28.10 -5.60
CA GLU A 95 -4.32 27.17 -6.61
C GLU A 95 -4.50 25.68 -6.26
N THR A 96 -4.54 25.35 -4.98
CA THR A 96 -4.68 23.97 -4.48
C THR A 96 -6.06 23.73 -3.85
N LEU A 97 -6.54 24.61 -2.99
CA LEU A 97 -7.84 24.43 -2.30
C LEU A 97 -9.01 24.33 -3.28
N ARG A 98 -8.95 25.02 -4.43
CA ARG A 98 -9.99 24.95 -5.47
C ARG A 98 -10.30 23.55 -5.95
N TYR A 99 -9.30 22.65 -6.01
CA TYR A 99 -9.54 21.28 -6.48
C TYR A 99 -10.30 20.45 -5.44
N VAL A 100 -10.04 20.67 -4.15
CA VAL A 100 -10.82 20.09 -3.08
C VAL A 100 -12.26 20.59 -3.12
N TYR A 101 -12.45 21.90 -3.35
CA TYR A 101 -13.77 22.50 -3.51
C TYR A 101 -14.53 21.93 -4.72
N MET A 102 -13.85 21.77 -5.86
CA MET A 102 -14.45 21.18 -7.06
C MET A 102 -14.85 19.71 -6.83
N THR A 103 -14.01 18.91 -6.17
CA THR A 103 -14.34 17.52 -5.80
C THR A 103 -15.55 17.49 -4.87
N ALA A 104 -15.58 18.32 -3.83
CA ALA A 104 -16.70 18.41 -2.90
C ALA A 104 -18.00 18.84 -3.60
N THR A 105 -17.90 19.78 -4.55
CA THR A 105 -19.04 20.26 -5.35
C THR A 105 -19.60 19.13 -6.22
N LEU A 106 -18.75 18.34 -6.90
CA LEU A 106 -19.19 17.20 -7.70
C LEU A 106 -19.92 16.15 -6.84
N LEU A 107 -19.40 15.88 -5.63
CA LEU A 107 -20.08 14.98 -4.68
C LEU A 107 -21.43 15.53 -4.24
N ALA A 108 -21.53 16.82 -3.96
CA ALA A 108 -22.78 17.47 -3.57
C ALA A 108 -23.80 17.55 -4.74
N GLU A 109 -23.35 17.72 -5.97
CA GLU A 109 -24.21 17.68 -7.16
C GLU A 109 -24.81 16.28 -7.37
N GLN A 110 -24.03 15.22 -7.11
CA GLN A 110 -24.50 13.84 -7.21
C GLN A 110 -25.44 13.45 -6.04
N PHE A 111 -25.16 13.97 -4.85
CA PHE A 111 -25.91 13.63 -3.64
C PHE A 111 -26.49 14.88 -2.93
N PRO A 112 -27.35 15.67 -3.60
CA PRO A 112 -27.80 16.97 -3.08
C PRO A 112 -28.67 16.88 -1.82
N GLU A 113 -29.28 15.71 -1.56
CA GLU A 113 -30.07 15.47 -0.35
C GLU A 113 -29.16 15.21 0.87
N TYR A 114 -27.93 14.70 0.64
CA TYR A 114 -27.03 14.22 1.70
C TYR A 114 -25.83 15.12 1.94
N ILE A 115 -25.37 15.87 0.92
CA ILE A 115 -24.17 16.69 1.02
C ILE A 115 -24.50 18.16 0.75
N ALA A 116 -23.94 19.06 1.56
CA ALA A 116 -23.93 20.49 1.33
C ALA A 116 -22.51 21.04 1.36
N VAL A 117 -22.15 21.87 0.40
CA VAL A 117 -20.88 22.60 0.39
C VAL A 117 -21.15 24.05 0.79
N GLU A 118 -20.43 24.53 1.79
CA GLU A 118 -20.58 25.87 2.36
C GLU A 118 -19.21 26.55 2.48
N CYS A 119 -19.19 27.86 2.29
CA CYS A 119 -17.99 28.70 2.48
C CYS A 119 -18.23 29.68 3.63
N HIS A 120 -17.37 29.69 4.62
CA HIS A 120 -17.46 30.53 5.81
C HIS A 120 -16.24 31.41 5.94
N ASP A 121 -16.40 32.72 5.87
CA ASP A 121 -15.34 33.69 6.08
C ASP A 121 -14.95 33.76 7.56
N ILE A 122 -13.97 32.97 7.97
CA ILE A 122 -13.50 32.94 9.36
C ILE A 122 -12.78 34.22 9.81
N TRP A 123 -12.37 35.08 8.86
CA TRP A 123 -11.80 36.39 9.19
C TRP A 123 -12.88 37.36 9.66
N SER A 124 -14.05 37.31 9.03
CA SER A 124 -15.21 38.14 9.42
C SER A 124 -15.96 37.57 10.61
N ASP A 125 -16.07 36.22 10.67
CA ASP A 125 -16.75 35.51 11.76
C ASP A 125 -15.94 34.28 12.26
N PRO A 126 -14.95 34.53 13.12
CA PRO A 126 -14.15 33.42 13.70
C PRO A 126 -14.95 32.55 14.66
N THR A 127 -16.16 32.98 15.07
CA THR A 127 -17.00 32.19 15.98
C THR A 127 -17.70 31.03 15.29
N SER A 128 -17.85 31.10 13.96
CA SER A 128 -18.51 30.07 13.14
C SER A 128 -17.79 28.72 13.18
N VAL A 129 -16.48 28.71 13.38
CA VAL A 129 -15.63 27.50 13.41
C VAL A 129 -15.16 27.13 14.82
N ARG A 130 -15.45 27.95 15.82
CA ARG A 130 -15.05 27.70 17.21
C ARG A 130 -15.50 26.33 17.77
N PRO A 131 -16.67 25.77 17.43
CA PRO A 131 -17.08 24.46 17.89
C PRO A 131 -16.15 23.33 17.41
N TYR A 132 -15.36 23.55 16.36
CA TYR A 132 -14.54 22.54 15.67
C TYR A 132 -13.05 22.64 15.99
N THR A 133 -12.64 23.48 16.95
CA THR A 133 -11.21 23.65 17.31
C THR A 133 -10.64 22.47 18.08
N LYS A 134 -11.50 21.68 18.74
CA LYS A 134 -11.06 20.48 19.44
C LYS A 134 -11.03 19.29 18.48
N THR A 135 -9.86 18.75 18.26
CA THR A 135 -9.66 17.60 17.37
C THR A 135 -8.98 16.48 18.13
N VAL A 136 -9.27 15.24 17.74
CA VAL A 136 -8.54 14.08 18.22
C VAL A 136 -7.43 13.79 17.22
N ASP A 137 -6.18 13.80 17.67
CA ASP A 137 -5.05 13.43 16.85
C ASP A 137 -5.17 11.94 16.48
N PRO A 138 -5.23 11.57 15.19
CA PRO A 138 -5.40 10.18 14.77
C PRO A 138 -4.19 9.31 15.08
N VAL A 139 -3.02 9.90 15.33
CA VAL A 139 -1.79 9.17 15.68
C VAL A 139 -1.69 8.92 17.17
N THR A 140 -1.94 9.94 18.00
CA THR A 140 -1.78 9.83 19.47
C THR A 140 -3.08 9.47 20.18
N GLY A 141 -4.24 9.68 19.56
CA GLY A 141 -5.55 9.53 20.19
C GLY A 141 -5.88 10.62 21.21
N GLU A 142 -5.03 11.62 21.38
CA GLU A 142 -5.21 12.70 22.34
C GLU A 142 -6.11 13.82 21.79
N GLU A 143 -6.95 14.40 22.65
CA GLU A 143 -7.71 15.59 22.31
C GLU A 143 -6.77 16.80 22.31
N THR A 144 -6.64 17.44 21.15
CA THR A 144 -5.82 18.62 20.94
C THR A 144 -6.67 19.80 20.47
N GLU A 145 -6.25 21.02 20.78
CA GLU A 145 -6.88 22.22 20.26
C GLU A 145 -6.10 22.70 19.02
N SER A 146 -6.71 22.54 17.86
CA SER A 146 -6.10 22.89 16.58
C SER A 146 -6.56 24.27 16.10
N ALA A 147 -5.64 25.06 15.60
CA ALA A 147 -5.95 26.31 14.95
C ALA A 147 -6.58 26.05 13.57
N ILE A 148 -7.81 26.52 13.37
CA ILE A 148 -8.47 26.46 12.07
C ILE A 148 -7.98 27.64 11.23
N THR A 149 -7.41 27.33 10.06
CA THR A 149 -6.94 28.31 9.08
C THR A 149 -7.90 28.43 7.91
N SER A 150 -7.78 29.47 7.09
CA SER A 150 -8.61 29.67 5.89
C SER A 150 -8.49 28.56 4.83
N THR A 151 -7.48 27.70 4.95
CA THR A 151 -7.27 26.56 4.05
C THR A 151 -7.78 25.23 4.61
N CYS A 152 -8.32 25.22 5.84
CA CYS A 152 -8.94 24.03 6.41
C CYS A 152 -10.30 23.72 5.75
N VAL A 153 -10.62 22.44 5.70
CA VAL A 153 -11.92 21.92 5.26
C VAL A 153 -12.52 21.12 6.42
N ILE A 154 -13.76 21.41 6.78
CA ILE A 154 -14.42 20.75 7.92
C ILE A 154 -15.63 19.97 7.41
N LEU A 155 -15.68 18.67 7.69
CA LEU A 155 -16.90 17.87 7.53
C LEU A 155 -17.69 17.88 8.84
N VAL A 156 -18.99 18.11 8.74
CA VAL A 156 -19.88 18.16 9.90
C VAL A 156 -21.16 17.39 9.61
N ALA A 157 -21.51 16.46 10.51
CA ALA A 157 -22.77 15.71 10.47
C ALA A 157 -23.29 15.50 11.92
N GLY A 158 -24.38 16.18 12.30
CA GLY A 158 -24.83 16.18 13.69
C GLY A 158 -23.75 16.61 14.66
N ASP A 159 -23.44 15.75 15.62
CA ASP A 159 -22.36 15.98 16.61
C ASP A 159 -20.97 15.55 16.10
N TYR A 160 -20.91 14.86 14.97
CA TYR A 160 -19.64 14.47 14.36
C TYR A 160 -19.06 15.62 13.56
N TYR A 161 -17.77 15.86 13.72
CA TYR A 161 -17.01 16.71 12.83
C TYR A 161 -15.57 16.22 12.68
N ARG A 162 -14.96 16.57 11.54
CA ARG A 162 -13.56 16.34 11.24
C ARG A 162 -12.98 17.54 10.54
N VAL A 163 -11.86 18.02 11.05
CA VAL A 163 -11.09 19.10 10.44
C VAL A 163 -9.94 18.50 9.63
N TYR A 164 -9.87 18.86 8.37
CA TYR A 164 -8.78 18.52 7.49
C TYR A 164 -7.92 19.74 7.23
N THR A 165 -6.62 19.57 7.28
CA THR A 165 -5.67 20.53 6.75
C THR A 165 -5.57 20.36 5.23
N LEU A 166 -5.13 21.42 4.52
CA LEU A 166 -4.98 21.33 3.06
C LEU A 166 -3.98 20.24 2.64
N GLN A 167 -2.94 20.02 3.45
CA GLN A 167 -1.91 19.03 3.19
C GLN A 167 -2.46 17.60 3.13
N GLU A 168 -3.48 17.25 3.89
CA GLU A 168 -4.08 15.92 3.91
C GLU A 168 -4.75 15.52 2.57
N PHE A 169 -5.09 16.51 1.73
CA PHE A 169 -5.65 16.27 0.40
C PHE A 169 -4.59 16.05 -0.68
N TYR A 170 -3.32 16.07 -0.32
CA TYR A 170 -2.20 15.95 -1.24
C TYR A 170 -1.17 14.96 -0.74
N VAL A 171 -0.48 14.34 -1.67
CA VAL A 171 0.69 13.50 -1.39
C VAL A 171 1.93 14.26 -1.84
N PHE A 172 2.95 14.26 -1.02
CA PHE A 172 4.22 14.91 -1.29
C PHE A 172 5.23 13.93 -1.87
N LYS A 173 6.19 14.44 -2.59
CA LYS A 173 7.25 13.60 -3.13
C LYS A 173 8.14 13.09 -2.00
N GLU A 174 8.48 11.80 -2.06
CA GLU A 174 9.40 11.20 -1.10
C GLU A 174 10.70 12.00 -1.00
N GLY A 175 11.06 12.39 0.22
CA GLY A 175 12.26 13.21 0.51
C GLY A 175 12.11 14.70 0.25
N ASP A 176 10.98 15.22 -0.24
CA ASP A 176 10.72 16.64 -0.43
C ASP A 176 9.28 17.04 -0.04
N ALA A 177 9.11 17.42 1.22
CA ALA A 177 7.82 17.82 1.77
C ALA A 177 7.24 19.13 1.18
N ASN A 178 7.96 19.80 0.28
CA ASN A 178 7.47 21.01 -0.40
C ASN A 178 7.01 20.73 -1.84
N GLN A 179 7.31 19.54 -2.38
CA GLN A 179 6.92 19.19 -3.73
C GLN A 179 5.67 18.29 -3.72
N LEU A 180 4.55 18.85 -4.15
CA LEU A 180 3.32 18.08 -4.36
C LEU A 180 3.51 17.06 -5.48
N TRP A 181 3.10 15.82 -5.25
CA TRP A 181 3.22 14.72 -6.21
C TRP A 181 1.88 14.20 -6.71
N ALA A 182 0.87 14.12 -5.84
CA ALA A 182 -0.43 13.61 -6.22
C ALA A 182 -1.57 14.30 -5.46
N TYR A 183 -2.77 14.22 -6.02
CA TYR A 183 -4.01 14.65 -5.40
C TYR A 183 -4.74 13.46 -4.75
N ASN A 184 -5.15 13.61 -3.50
CA ASN A 184 -5.82 12.59 -2.69
C ASN A 184 -7.23 13.03 -2.23
N GLY A 185 -7.76 14.13 -2.78
CA GLY A 185 -8.98 14.74 -2.27
C GLY A 185 -10.23 13.86 -2.43
N GLU A 186 -10.34 13.09 -3.52
CA GLU A 186 -11.46 12.16 -3.69
C GLU A 186 -11.49 11.11 -2.59
N LYS A 187 -10.38 10.42 -2.33
CA LYS A 187 -10.29 9.38 -1.31
C LYS A 187 -10.57 9.95 0.09
N LYS A 188 -9.97 11.09 0.43
CA LYS A 188 -10.13 11.73 1.75
C LYS A 188 -11.56 12.23 2.00
N LEU A 189 -12.17 12.89 1.02
CA LEU A 189 -13.57 13.33 1.16
C LEU A 189 -14.52 12.13 1.23
N THR A 190 -14.32 11.11 0.39
CA THR A 190 -15.15 9.90 0.43
C THR A 190 -15.03 9.20 1.78
N ALA A 191 -13.81 8.96 2.29
CA ALA A 191 -13.60 8.37 3.62
C ALA A 191 -14.26 9.19 4.73
N GLY A 192 -14.10 10.52 4.71
CA GLY A 192 -14.72 11.40 5.69
C GLY A 192 -16.25 11.38 5.65
N LEU A 193 -16.84 11.34 4.44
CA LEU A 193 -18.29 11.22 4.26
C LEU A 193 -18.82 9.88 4.77
N LEU A 194 -18.16 8.77 4.44
CA LEU A 194 -18.50 7.44 4.92
C LEU A 194 -18.50 7.38 6.46
N ARG A 195 -17.48 7.97 7.07
CA ARG A 195 -17.38 8.05 8.53
C ARG A 195 -18.46 8.95 9.15
N ALA A 196 -18.83 10.03 8.47
CA ALA A 196 -19.84 10.96 8.95
C ALA A 196 -21.25 10.34 8.99
N VAL A 197 -21.55 9.43 8.06
CA VAL A 197 -22.85 8.76 7.96
C VAL A 197 -22.87 7.36 8.57
N GLY A 198 -21.69 6.77 8.80
CA GLY A 198 -21.54 5.42 9.36
C GLY A 198 -22.08 5.33 10.79
N GLU A 199 -22.68 4.20 11.12
CA GLU A 199 -23.20 3.93 12.47
C GLU A 199 -22.10 3.46 13.42
N ARG A 200 -21.21 2.61 12.93
CA ARG A 200 -20.23 1.90 13.73
C ARG A 200 -19.02 2.78 14.06
N LYS A 201 -18.83 3.00 15.35
CA LYS A 201 -17.59 3.56 15.90
C LYS A 201 -16.76 2.38 16.39
N ALA A 202 -15.87 1.86 15.55
CA ALA A 202 -14.95 0.81 15.93
C ALA A 202 -13.70 1.40 16.59
N ASN A 203 -13.16 0.70 17.58
CA ASN A 203 -11.95 1.11 18.27
C ASN A 203 -10.80 0.18 17.93
N ALA A 204 -9.69 0.76 17.48
CA ALA A 204 -8.41 0.08 17.27
C ALA A 204 -7.43 0.49 18.37
N TYR A 205 -6.84 -0.49 19.03
CA TYR A 205 -5.83 -0.28 20.06
C TYR A 205 -4.47 -0.76 19.55
N ILE A 206 -3.51 0.14 19.57
CA ILE A 206 -2.13 -0.15 19.17
C ILE A 206 -1.38 -0.62 20.42
N ILE A 207 -0.84 -1.83 20.36
CA ILE A 207 -0.03 -2.38 21.44
C ILE A 207 1.28 -1.60 21.51
N THR A 208 1.72 -1.28 22.74
CA THR A 208 2.93 -0.51 23.01
C THR A 208 3.78 -1.19 24.07
N ASN A 209 5.00 -0.69 24.28
CA ASN A 209 5.97 -1.14 25.28
C ASN A 209 6.78 -2.39 24.91
N HIS A 210 6.72 -2.83 23.62
CA HIS A 210 7.56 -3.91 23.10
C HIS A 210 8.58 -3.38 22.06
N GLY A 211 8.91 -2.08 22.15
CA GLY A 211 9.86 -1.44 21.24
C GLY A 211 9.31 -1.24 19.83
N GLU A 212 8.00 -1.13 19.71
CA GLU A 212 7.29 -0.84 18.46
C GLU A 212 7.84 0.46 17.85
N THR A 213 8.16 0.39 16.57
CA THR A 213 8.69 1.54 15.84
C THR A 213 7.96 1.65 14.51
N PHE A 214 7.18 2.71 14.35
CA PHE A 214 6.56 3.03 13.08
C PHE A 214 7.61 3.66 12.15
N TYR A 215 7.67 3.21 10.90
CA TYR A 215 8.45 3.88 9.85
C TYR A 215 7.85 5.23 9.48
N ASP A 216 6.53 5.24 9.43
CA ASP A 216 5.67 6.39 9.22
C ASP A 216 4.30 6.11 9.84
N TYR A 217 3.39 7.06 9.80
CA TYR A 217 2.07 6.94 10.40
C TYR A 217 0.95 6.63 9.40
N GLU A 218 1.27 6.31 8.14
CA GLU A 218 0.26 6.16 7.10
C GLU A 218 -0.71 5.01 7.37
N MET A 219 -0.24 3.92 8.02
CA MET A 219 -1.12 2.85 8.46
C MET A 219 -2.18 3.35 9.45
N LEU A 220 -1.81 4.23 10.38
CA LEU A 220 -2.75 4.80 11.36
C LEU A 220 -3.77 5.72 10.66
N TYR A 221 -3.31 6.52 9.72
CA TYR A 221 -4.22 7.33 8.89
C TYR A 221 -5.17 6.46 8.06
N LEU A 222 -4.70 5.32 7.55
CA LEU A 222 -5.55 4.37 6.83
C LEU A 222 -6.61 3.76 7.75
N LEU A 223 -6.25 3.36 8.97
CA LEU A 223 -7.21 2.84 9.95
C LEU A 223 -8.24 3.91 10.36
N ASP A 224 -7.81 5.16 10.50
CA ASP A 224 -8.71 6.27 10.75
C ASP A 224 -9.65 6.52 9.55
N ASP A 225 -9.14 6.51 8.32
CA ASP A 225 -9.93 6.59 7.07
C ASP A 225 -10.90 5.39 6.95
N ALA A 226 -10.54 4.21 7.48
CA ALA A 226 -11.40 3.04 7.57
C ALA A 226 -12.48 3.15 8.67
N GLY A 227 -12.46 4.20 9.49
CA GLY A 227 -13.47 4.47 10.52
C GLY A 227 -13.10 4.03 11.93
N TYR A 228 -11.89 3.52 12.17
CA TYR A 228 -11.43 3.21 13.53
C TYR A 228 -11.06 4.47 14.31
N ARG A 229 -11.41 4.47 15.59
CA ARG A 229 -10.84 5.40 16.57
C ARG A 229 -9.58 4.76 17.14
N ILE A 230 -8.44 5.42 17.04
CA ILE A 230 -7.16 4.89 17.44
C ILE A 230 -6.86 5.27 18.89
N SER A 231 -6.40 4.29 19.66
CA SER A 231 -5.90 4.43 21.02
C SER A 231 -4.68 3.52 21.21
N TYR A 232 -3.92 3.76 22.27
CA TYR A 232 -2.74 2.95 22.60
C TYR A 232 -2.97 2.16 23.87
N ILE A 233 -2.36 0.99 23.97
CA ILE A 233 -2.50 0.13 25.15
C ILE A 233 -1.17 -0.56 25.50
N ASP A 234 -0.85 -0.59 26.77
CA ASP A 234 0.23 -1.37 27.36
C ASP A 234 -0.38 -2.60 28.05
N LEU A 235 -0.25 -3.76 27.43
CA LEU A 235 -0.88 -5.01 27.89
C LEU A 235 -0.35 -5.45 29.27
N TYR A 236 0.85 -4.99 29.65
CA TYR A 236 1.41 -5.30 30.96
C TYR A 236 0.75 -4.49 32.09
N LYS A 237 0.25 -3.29 31.78
CA LYS A 237 -0.33 -2.37 32.76
C LYS A 237 -1.85 -2.36 32.77
N GLU A 238 -2.47 -2.59 31.63
CA GLU A 238 -3.89 -2.34 31.40
C GLU A 238 -4.57 -3.58 30.83
N LYS A 239 -5.82 -3.78 31.24
CA LYS A 239 -6.68 -4.76 30.59
C LYS A 239 -7.22 -4.20 29.29
N ILE A 240 -7.33 -5.07 28.29
CA ILE A 240 -7.93 -4.67 27.02
C ILE A 240 -9.39 -4.22 27.25
N PRO A 241 -9.76 -3.00 26.86
CA PRO A 241 -11.11 -2.50 27.01
C PRO A 241 -12.14 -3.38 26.27
N ALA A 242 -13.33 -3.49 26.82
CA ALA A 242 -14.38 -4.32 26.22
C ALA A 242 -14.84 -3.82 24.82
N ASP A 243 -14.68 -2.51 24.59
CA ASP A 243 -15.00 -1.84 23.31
C ASP A 243 -13.84 -1.92 22.29
N CYS A 244 -12.77 -2.66 22.59
CA CYS A 244 -11.71 -2.94 21.63
C CYS A 244 -12.24 -3.89 20.55
N ASP A 245 -12.29 -3.42 19.31
CA ASP A 245 -12.67 -4.23 18.15
C ASP A 245 -11.45 -4.81 17.45
N LEU A 246 -10.37 -4.05 17.38
CA LEU A 246 -9.11 -4.42 16.73
C LEU A 246 -7.91 -4.13 17.63
N LEU A 247 -7.06 -5.12 17.84
CA LEU A 247 -5.70 -4.92 18.35
C LEU A 247 -4.71 -4.90 17.18
N VAL A 248 -3.69 -4.06 17.30
CA VAL A 248 -2.60 -3.98 16.31
C VAL A 248 -1.26 -4.06 17.03
N SER A 249 -0.44 -5.03 16.65
CA SER A 249 0.97 -5.12 17.02
C SER A 249 1.82 -4.78 15.81
N TYR A 250 2.58 -3.70 15.86
CA TYR A 250 3.34 -3.20 14.72
C TYR A 250 4.83 -3.19 15.00
N ASN A 251 5.58 -4.07 14.30
CA ASN A 251 7.04 -4.16 14.35
C ASN A 251 7.61 -4.26 15.79
N PRO A 252 7.12 -5.19 16.62
CA PRO A 252 7.64 -5.36 17.99
C PRO A 252 9.10 -5.83 17.94
N THR A 253 9.94 -5.26 18.81
CA THR A 253 11.36 -5.62 18.94
C THR A 253 11.70 -6.26 20.30
N ALA A 254 10.76 -6.24 21.24
CA ALA A 254 10.81 -6.98 22.51
C ALA A 254 9.64 -7.98 22.57
N ASP A 255 9.87 -9.10 23.23
CA ASP A 255 8.89 -10.18 23.33
C ASP A 255 7.80 -9.89 24.36
N LEU A 256 6.65 -10.52 24.21
CA LEU A 256 5.56 -10.48 25.17
C LEU A 256 5.98 -11.15 26.48
N ALA A 257 5.54 -10.60 27.61
CA ALA A 257 5.69 -11.24 28.90
C ALA A 257 4.82 -12.50 28.97
N HIS A 258 5.41 -13.60 29.42
CA HIS A 258 4.74 -14.86 29.64
C HIS A 258 5.21 -15.51 30.94
N ASP A 259 4.46 -16.51 31.43
CA ASP A 259 4.58 -17.12 32.75
C ASP A 259 5.97 -17.43 33.29
N GLY A 260 6.09 -17.25 34.60
CA GLY A 260 7.17 -17.70 35.48
C GLY A 260 8.16 -16.63 35.90
N LEU A 261 8.25 -15.47 35.24
CA LEU A 261 9.12 -14.36 35.57
C LEU A 261 8.37 -13.02 35.75
N SER A 262 7.15 -12.94 35.27
CA SER A 262 6.30 -11.75 35.27
C SER A 262 5.04 -11.93 36.09
N ALA A 263 4.55 -10.84 36.70
CA ALA A 263 3.28 -10.83 37.44
C ALA A 263 2.05 -10.83 36.50
N VAL A 264 2.24 -10.50 35.21
CA VAL A 264 1.21 -10.46 34.16
C VAL A 264 1.73 -11.27 32.99
N SER A 265 0.90 -12.16 32.47
CA SER A 265 1.13 -12.85 31.20
C SER A 265 0.38 -12.11 30.10
N GLU A 266 1.11 -11.41 29.23
CA GLU A 266 0.52 -10.68 28.10
C GLU A 266 -0.03 -11.64 27.05
N VAL A 267 0.56 -12.84 26.92
CA VAL A 267 0.04 -13.91 26.06
C VAL A 267 -1.35 -14.34 26.52
N GLU A 268 -1.56 -14.55 27.83
CA GLU A 268 -2.88 -14.90 28.37
C GLU A 268 -3.91 -13.76 28.16
N VAL A 269 -3.46 -12.50 28.25
CA VAL A 269 -4.31 -11.33 27.96
C VAL A 269 -4.79 -11.34 26.50
N LEU A 270 -3.90 -11.68 25.56
CA LEU A 270 -4.27 -11.83 24.13
C LEU A 270 -5.20 -13.03 23.91
N GLU A 271 -4.96 -14.17 24.57
CA GLU A 271 -5.82 -15.35 24.47
C GLU A 271 -7.22 -15.07 25.04
N GLU A 272 -7.31 -14.39 26.21
CA GLU A 272 -8.58 -13.97 26.79
C GLU A 272 -9.33 -13.05 25.83
N TYR A 273 -8.66 -12.05 25.25
CA TYR A 273 -9.25 -11.13 24.28
C TYR A 273 -9.82 -11.86 23.07
N LEU A 274 -9.03 -12.72 22.40
CA LEU A 274 -9.47 -13.44 21.19
C LEU A 274 -10.45 -14.57 21.49
N SER A 275 -10.61 -14.96 22.77
CA SER A 275 -11.68 -15.88 23.18
C SER A 275 -13.04 -15.21 23.24
N GLY A 276 -13.09 -13.89 23.23
CA GLY A 276 -14.32 -13.10 23.14
C GLY A 276 -14.92 -13.12 21.75
N ASP A 277 -16.17 -12.68 21.66
CA ASP A 277 -16.94 -12.71 20.41
C ASP A 277 -16.44 -11.65 19.41
N GLY A 278 -16.03 -12.09 18.23
CA GLY A 278 -15.72 -11.22 17.10
C GLY A 278 -14.51 -10.30 17.29
N LYS A 279 -13.51 -10.75 18.04
CA LYS A 279 -12.29 -9.96 18.31
C LYS A 279 -11.23 -10.15 17.23
N GLN A 280 -10.49 -9.08 16.93
CA GLN A 280 -9.57 -9.04 15.80
C GLN A 280 -8.16 -8.63 16.25
N LEU A 281 -7.14 -9.28 15.69
CA LEU A 281 -5.73 -8.92 15.89
C LEU A 281 -5.03 -8.80 14.53
N MET A 282 -4.25 -7.75 14.36
CA MET A 282 -3.39 -7.55 13.21
C MET A 282 -1.93 -7.42 13.68
N VAL A 283 -1.03 -8.21 13.10
CA VAL A 283 0.39 -8.23 13.46
C VAL A 283 1.23 -7.94 12.23
N PHE A 284 2.11 -6.95 12.33
CA PHE A 284 3.09 -6.63 11.30
C PHE A 284 4.48 -6.92 11.84
N LEU A 285 5.23 -7.78 11.18
CA LEU A 285 6.56 -8.18 11.63
C LEU A 285 7.64 -7.47 10.82
N GLY A 286 8.67 -6.97 11.49
CA GLY A 286 9.83 -6.35 10.87
C GLY A 286 11.00 -7.32 10.71
N ASN A 287 11.85 -7.04 9.74
CA ASN A 287 13.09 -7.79 9.54
C ASN A 287 14.11 -7.58 10.67
N ALA A 288 14.07 -6.42 11.33
CA ALA A 288 14.96 -6.08 12.43
C ALA A 288 14.49 -6.64 13.79
N SER A 289 13.29 -7.23 13.85
CA SER A 289 12.78 -7.84 15.06
C SER A 289 13.63 -9.07 15.43
N PRO A 290 14.12 -9.18 16.68
CA PRO A 290 14.76 -10.39 17.16
C PRO A 290 13.75 -11.55 17.16
N SER A 291 14.21 -12.75 17.57
CA SER A 291 13.29 -13.83 17.92
C SER A 291 12.41 -13.40 19.09
N LEU A 292 11.10 -13.60 18.94
CA LEU A 292 10.06 -13.25 19.90
C LEU A 292 9.32 -14.53 20.32
N PRO A 293 9.95 -15.42 21.11
CA PRO A 293 9.46 -16.79 21.32
C PRO A 293 8.04 -16.86 21.90
N ASN A 294 7.65 -15.93 22.77
CA ASN A 294 6.30 -15.93 23.35
C ASN A 294 5.25 -15.47 22.34
N LEU A 295 5.49 -14.36 21.64
CA LEU A 295 4.62 -13.90 20.55
C LEU A 295 4.52 -14.96 19.44
N GLU A 296 5.63 -15.58 19.08
CA GLU A 296 5.65 -16.58 17.99
C GLU A 296 5.00 -17.90 18.39
N ALA A 297 5.13 -18.33 19.65
CA ALA A 297 4.38 -19.47 20.17
C ALA A 297 2.86 -19.21 20.10
N PHE A 298 2.43 -18.02 20.52
CA PHE A 298 1.05 -17.58 20.39
C PHE A 298 0.60 -17.56 18.91
N LEU A 299 1.39 -16.97 18.01
CA LEU A 299 1.07 -16.94 16.57
C LEU A 299 1.06 -18.36 15.95
N SER A 300 1.89 -19.28 16.45
CA SER A 300 1.88 -20.69 16.01
C SER A 300 0.56 -21.40 16.34
N GLU A 301 -0.08 -21.08 17.47
CA GLU A 301 -1.42 -21.57 17.77
C GLU A 301 -2.47 -21.03 16.77
N TRP A 302 -2.22 -19.85 16.22
CA TRP A 302 -3.04 -19.24 15.17
C TRP A 302 -2.60 -19.58 13.74
N GLY A 303 -1.62 -20.48 13.59
CA GLY A 303 -1.24 -21.06 12.31
C GLY A 303 -0.02 -20.44 11.64
N PHE A 304 0.66 -19.49 12.26
CA PHE A 304 1.81 -18.81 11.70
C PHE A 304 3.11 -19.28 12.34
N ALA A 305 4.03 -19.81 11.53
CA ALA A 305 5.35 -20.22 11.97
C ALA A 305 6.44 -19.52 11.18
N PHE A 306 7.61 -19.36 11.80
CA PHE A 306 8.74 -18.60 11.27
C PHE A 306 9.99 -19.47 11.25
N ASP A 307 10.85 -19.26 10.27
CA ASP A 307 12.13 -19.94 10.15
C ASP A 307 13.28 -19.10 10.68
N TYR A 308 14.23 -19.78 11.34
CA TYR A 308 15.38 -19.17 11.96
C TYR A 308 16.68 -19.85 11.58
N ALA A 309 17.74 -19.04 11.43
CA ALA A 309 19.10 -19.51 11.43
C ALA A 309 19.79 -19.10 12.72
N THR A 310 20.52 -20.03 13.31
CA THR A 310 21.41 -19.75 14.42
C THR A 310 22.81 -19.51 13.88
N ASP A 311 23.39 -18.37 14.23
CA ASP A 311 24.79 -18.11 13.94
C ASP A 311 25.65 -18.97 14.87
N THR A 312 26.44 -19.86 14.26
CA THR A 312 27.32 -20.77 15.01
C THR A 312 28.54 -20.06 15.60
N VAL A 313 28.83 -18.83 15.19
CA VAL A 313 30.01 -18.06 15.62
C VAL A 313 29.62 -16.98 16.65
N GLY A 314 28.51 -16.27 16.41
CA GLY A 314 28.05 -15.16 17.27
C GLY A 314 26.95 -15.55 18.26
N GLY A 315 26.33 -16.74 18.12
CA GLY A 315 25.25 -17.21 18.99
C GLY A 315 23.91 -16.49 18.83
N GLY A 316 23.80 -15.60 17.82
CA GLY A 316 22.54 -14.90 17.50
C GLY A 316 21.59 -15.77 16.69
N THR A 317 20.29 -15.60 16.92
CA THR A 317 19.23 -16.22 16.11
C THR A 317 18.60 -15.16 15.23
N TYR A 318 18.54 -15.43 13.93
CA TYR A 318 18.06 -14.50 12.91
C TYR A 318 16.91 -15.12 12.13
N ARG A 319 15.84 -14.38 11.90
CA ARG A 319 14.79 -14.81 10.98
C ARG A 319 15.31 -14.86 9.56
N TYR A 320 14.84 -15.83 8.79
CA TYR A 320 15.07 -15.82 7.36
C TYR A 320 14.29 -14.70 6.71
N MET A 321 14.95 -13.99 5.79
CA MET A 321 14.32 -12.98 4.94
C MET A 321 14.04 -13.57 3.56
N ILE A 322 12.96 -13.15 2.95
CA ILE A 322 12.62 -13.51 1.57
C ILE A 322 13.35 -12.58 0.61
N GLN A 323 14.04 -13.17 -0.35
CA GLN A 323 14.67 -12.48 -1.47
C GLN A 323 14.18 -13.08 -2.79
N ASP A 324 13.82 -12.25 -3.75
CA ASP A 324 13.48 -12.65 -5.11
C ASP A 324 14.15 -11.71 -6.12
N ALA A 325 15.28 -12.13 -6.68
CA ALA A 325 16.02 -11.35 -7.65
C ALA A 325 15.30 -11.21 -9.01
N ALA A 326 14.35 -12.11 -9.32
CA ALA A 326 13.60 -12.10 -10.58
C ALA A 326 12.35 -11.23 -10.52
N GLN A 327 11.69 -11.21 -9.37
CA GLN A 327 10.41 -10.51 -9.13
C GLN A 327 10.56 -9.28 -8.23
N SER A 328 11.78 -8.75 -8.10
CA SER A 328 12.05 -7.58 -7.24
C SER A 328 11.94 -6.27 -7.99
N LEU A 329 11.48 -5.25 -7.27
CA LEU A 329 11.51 -3.84 -7.68
C LEU A 329 12.88 -3.20 -7.50
N THR A 330 13.72 -3.78 -6.63
CA THR A 330 15.04 -3.28 -6.27
C THR A 330 16.12 -4.28 -6.64
N SER A 331 17.33 -3.80 -6.90
CA SER A 331 18.45 -4.66 -7.31
C SER A 331 18.95 -5.60 -6.20
N ASP A 332 18.60 -5.33 -4.95
CA ASP A 332 18.95 -6.17 -3.80
C ASP A 332 18.02 -7.38 -3.61
N GLY A 333 16.86 -7.37 -4.29
CA GLY A 333 15.90 -8.48 -4.26
C GLY A 333 14.98 -8.53 -3.06
N TYR A 334 14.98 -7.53 -2.17
CA TYR A 334 14.18 -7.54 -0.93
C TYR A 334 12.88 -6.74 -1.01
N THR A 335 12.63 -6.03 -2.10
CA THR A 335 11.35 -5.37 -2.37
C THR A 335 10.63 -6.14 -3.46
N ILE A 336 9.74 -7.04 -3.08
CA ILE A 336 9.17 -8.06 -3.95
C ILE A 336 7.67 -7.87 -4.16
N TYR A 337 7.17 -8.36 -5.29
CA TYR A 337 5.73 -8.55 -5.46
C TYR A 337 5.28 -9.82 -4.72
N GLY A 338 4.13 -9.73 -4.07
CA GLY A 338 3.43 -10.90 -3.55
C GLY A 338 2.48 -11.47 -4.59
N ASP A 339 2.54 -12.78 -4.79
CA ASP A 339 1.61 -13.52 -5.62
C ASP A 339 0.29 -13.74 -4.85
N ALA A 340 -0.81 -13.22 -5.37
CA ALA A 340 -2.12 -13.37 -4.76
C ALA A 340 -2.64 -14.81 -4.89
N VAL A 341 -3.11 -15.38 -3.79
CA VAL A 341 -3.73 -16.71 -3.76
C VAL A 341 -5.19 -16.59 -4.19
N LEU A 342 -5.45 -16.67 -5.50
CA LEU A 342 -6.76 -16.46 -6.10
C LEU A 342 -7.63 -17.74 -6.14
N ARG A 343 -7.41 -18.67 -5.21
CA ARG A 343 -8.08 -19.97 -5.16
C ARG A 343 -8.80 -20.17 -3.82
N GLY A 344 -9.96 -20.83 -3.84
CA GLY A 344 -10.73 -21.14 -2.64
C GLY A 344 -11.10 -19.90 -1.82
N PRO A 345 -11.23 -20.03 -0.50
CA PRO A 345 -11.64 -18.92 0.39
C PRO A 345 -10.71 -17.70 0.33
N SER A 346 -9.41 -17.91 0.09
CA SER A 346 -8.45 -16.80 -0.10
C SER A 346 -8.80 -15.98 -1.34
N GLY A 347 -9.15 -16.65 -2.46
CA GLY A 347 -9.57 -15.99 -3.69
C GLY A 347 -10.88 -15.23 -3.53
N GLU A 348 -11.84 -15.75 -2.78
CA GLU A 348 -13.09 -15.06 -2.47
C GLU A 348 -12.84 -13.77 -1.66
N LEU A 349 -11.91 -13.84 -0.69
CA LEU A 349 -11.53 -12.68 0.11
C LEU A 349 -10.83 -11.60 -0.75
N LEU A 350 -10.03 -12.00 -1.73
CA LEU A 350 -9.28 -11.08 -2.60
C LEU A 350 -10.05 -10.69 -3.87
N GLU A 351 -11.29 -11.15 -4.03
CA GLU A 351 -12.11 -10.86 -5.22
C GLU A 351 -12.24 -9.35 -5.47
N GLY A 352 -12.01 -8.93 -6.72
CA GLY A 352 -12.05 -7.53 -7.13
C GLY A 352 -10.76 -6.75 -6.91
N LEU A 353 -9.80 -7.26 -6.14
CA LEU A 353 -8.48 -6.64 -6.00
C LEU A 353 -7.62 -6.99 -7.22
N SER A 354 -7.23 -5.98 -7.99
CA SER A 354 -6.51 -6.18 -9.26
C SER A 354 -5.08 -5.65 -9.26
N ARG A 355 -4.72 -4.82 -8.27
CA ARG A 355 -3.38 -4.23 -8.18
C ARG A 355 -2.44 -5.15 -7.42
N SER A 356 -1.17 -5.19 -7.87
CA SER A 356 -0.14 -5.98 -7.21
C SER A 356 0.23 -5.40 -5.85
N ASN A 357 0.45 -6.26 -4.88
CA ASN A 357 0.95 -5.88 -3.57
C ASN A 357 2.46 -6.01 -3.49
N VAL A 358 3.09 -5.12 -2.75
CA VAL A 358 4.54 -5.07 -2.57
C VAL A 358 4.88 -5.35 -1.11
N PHE A 359 5.85 -6.22 -0.92
CA PHE A 359 6.40 -6.56 0.39
C PHE A 359 7.89 -6.22 0.40
N LYS A 360 8.29 -5.37 1.33
CA LYS A 360 9.68 -4.99 1.49
C LYS A 360 10.23 -5.59 2.77
N ASN A 361 11.41 -6.20 2.68
CA ASN A 361 12.08 -6.83 3.82
C ASN A 361 11.20 -7.89 4.54
N ALA A 362 10.47 -8.70 3.77
CA ALA A 362 9.58 -9.72 4.31
C ALA A 362 10.38 -10.86 5.00
N THR A 363 9.88 -11.33 6.13
CA THR A 363 10.41 -12.52 6.81
C THR A 363 9.78 -13.79 6.26
N SER A 364 10.50 -14.92 6.33
CA SER A 364 9.95 -16.23 5.97
C SER A 364 8.89 -16.65 6.96
N MET A 365 7.67 -16.86 6.48
CA MET A 365 6.52 -17.29 7.25
C MET A 365 5.81 -18.43 6.52
N HIS A 366 5.34 -19.45 7.26
CA HIS A 366 4.63 -20.59 6.71
C HIS A 366 3.56 -21.11 7.67
N ALA A 367 2.73 -22.05 7.22
CA ALA A 367 1.72 -22.66 8.07
C ALA A 367 2.36 -23.45 9.22
N ALA A 368 1.90 -23.22 10.45
CA ALA A 368 2.42 -23.87 11.64
C ALA A 368 2.13 -25.37 11.68
N GLN A 369 2.92 -26.10 12.43
CA GLN A 369 2.76 -27.54 12.59
C GLN A 369 1.34 -27.90 13.10
N GLY A 370 0.73 -28.90 12.47
CA GLY A 370 -0.62 -29.37 12.80
C GLY A 370 -1.73 -28.67 11.98
N TYR A 371 -1.42 -27.62 11.25
CA TYR A 371 -2.31 -27.08 10.24
C TYR A 371 -2.20 -27.90 8.95
N VAL A 372 -3.30 -28.53 8.54
CA VAL A 372 -3.34 -29.43 7.39
C VAL A 372 -3.88 -28.68 6.18
N SER A 373 -3.11 -28.68 5.09
CA SER A 373 -3.52 -28.08 3.82
C SER A 373 -4.82 -28.67 3.32
N GLN A 374 -5.75 -27.82 2.88
CA GLN A 374 -7.03 -28.21 2.29
C GLN A 374 -6.92 -28.27 0.75
N GLY A 375 -5.90 -28.99 0.27
CA GLY A 375 -5.62 -29.13 -1.16
C GLY A 375 -5.00 -27.88 -1.78
N GLU A 376 -5.37 -27.56 -3.03
CA GLU A 376 -4.82 -26.40 -3.75
C GLU A 376 -5.46 -25.07 -3.36
N SER A 377 -6.23 -25.01 -2.26
CA SER A 377 -7.04 -23.83 -1.91
C SER A 377 -6.26 -22.70 -1.22
N GLY A 378 -4.97 -22.88 -0.88
CA GLY A 378 -4.22 -21.92 -0.07
C GLY A 378 -4.73 -21.81 1.36
N SER A 379 -5.57 -22.74 1.81
CA SER A 379 -6.12 -22.78 3.16
C SER A 379 -5.60 -23.99 3.95
N TYR A 380 -5.48 -23.80 5.26
CA TYR A 380 -4.99 -24.81 6.19
C TYR A 380 -5.90 -24.87 7.41
N GLN A 381 -6.16 -26.04 7.94
CA GLN A 381 -7.10 -26.23 9.06
C GLN A 381 -6.46 -26.95 10.24
N LYS A 382 -6.74 -26.46 11.45
CA LYS A 382 -6.42 -27.12 12.73
C LYS A 382 -7.60 -26.91 13.69
N GLY A 383 -8.39 -27.97 13.93
CA GLY A 383 -9.58 -27.88 14.79
C GLY A 383 -10.63 -26.90 14.24
N ASP A 384 -10.98 -25.89 15.01
CA ASP A 384 -11.94 -24.84 14.68
C ASP A 384 -11.30 -23.59 14.03
N ARG A 385 -9.99 -23.66 13.76
CA ARG A 385 -9.23 -22.56 13.14
C ARG A 385 -8.93 -22.88 11.67
N THR A 386 -9.16 -21.89 10.81
CA THR A 386 -8.84 -21.96 9.37
C THR A 386 -7.88 -20.83 9.04
N LEU A 387 -6.67 -21.18 8.64
CA LEU A 387 -5.67 -20.25 8.13
C LEU A 387 -5.83 -20.10 6.62
N LEU A 388 -5.92 -18.88 6.14
CA LEU A 388 -5.95 -18.49 4.73
C LEU A 388 -4.63 -17.82 4.38
N SER A 389 -3.88 -18.39 3.42
CA SER A 389 -2.77 -17.68 2.79
C SER A 389 -3.35 -16.72 1.76
N LEU A 390 -3.06 -15.42 1.88
CA LEU A 390 -3.58 -14.39 0.97
C LEU A 390 -2.55 -13.99 -0.09
N TYR A 391 -1.31 -13.84 0.32
CA TYR A 391 -0.19 -13.52 -0.57
C TYR A 391 1.00 -14.42 -0.23
N GLU A 392 1.66 -14.91 -1.27
CA GLU A 392 2.83 -15.78 -1.17
C GLU A 392 3.99 -15.20 -1.98
N ALA A 393 5.20 -15.54 -1.60
CA ALA A 393 6.39 -15.20 -2.40
C ALA A 393 6.45 -16.10 -3.64
N GLY A 394 6.88 -15.55 -4.76
CA GLY A 394 6.96 -16.26 -6.03
C GLY A 394 7.91 -17.46 -5.99
N GLU A 395 7.75 -18.38 -6.96
CA GLU A 395 8.57 -19.60 -7.08
C GLU A 395 10.09 -19.36 -7.18
N SER A 396 10.49 -18.17 -7.68
CA SER A 396 11.90 -17.76 -7.78
C SER A 396 12.47 -17.23 -6.46
N SER A 397 11.64 -17.12 -5.43
CA SER A 397 12.06 -16.57 -4.14
C SER A 397 12.93 -17.55 -3.35
N VAL A 398 13.86 -17.00 -2.58
CA VAL A 398 14.79 -17.74 -1.73
C VAL A 398 14.79 -17.12 -0.33
N ALA A 399 14.80 -17.93 0.71
CA ALA A 399 15.02 -17.43 2.06
C ALA A 399 16.49 -17.31 2.38
N TRP A 400 16.88 -16.19 2.97
CA TRP A 400 18.25 -15.87 3.34
C TRP A 400 18.38 -15.57 4.83
N ALA A 401 19.42 -16.12 5.45
CA ALA A 401 19.87 -15.68 6.75
C ALA A 401 21.40 -15.77 6.83
N ASN A 402 22.06 -14.77 7.41
CA ASN A 402 23.51 -14.73 7.61
C ASN A 402 24.32 -15.03 6.34
N GLY A 403 23.89 -14.52 5.18
CA GLY A 403 24.58 -14.74 3.90
C GLY A 403 24.46 -16.16 3.35
N ARG A 404 23.56 -16.99 3.87
CA ARG A 404 23.23 -18.32 3.37
C ARG A 404 21.84 -18.36 2.82
N ALA A 405 21.69 -18.89 1.59
CA ALA A 405 20.40 -19.26 1.05
C ALA A 405 19.93 -20.54 1.71
N VAL A 406 18.66 -20.58 2.10
CA VAL A 406 17.97 -21.82 2.44
C VAL A 406 17.14 -22.20 1.24
N ALA A 407 17.45 -23.35 0.68
CA ALA A 407 16.75 -23.85 -0.46
C ALA A 407 15.28 -24.18 -0.10
N ASP A 408 14.44 -23.92 -1.08
CA ASP A 408 13.10 -24.42 -1.28
C ASP A 408 12.05 -23.96 -0.27
N GLY A 409 11.35 -22.94 -0.67
CA GLY A 409 10.17 -22.49 0.00
C GLY A 409 8.95 -22.55 -0.88
N ASP A 410 8.42 -23.76 -1.07
CA ASP A 410 7.02 -23.87 -1.49
C ASP A 410 6.13 -23.19 -0.44
N GLY A 411 5.31 -22.23 -0.86
CA GLY A 411 4.26 -21.64 -0.05
C GLY A 411 4.75 -20.71 1.06
N ARG A 412 5.72 -19.85 0.80
CA ARG A 412 6.12 -18.79 1.73
C ARG A 412 5.07 -17.71 1.78
N MET A 413 4.32 -17.75 2.84
CA MET A 413 3.25 -16.79 3.11
C MET A 413 3.84 -15.42 3.42
N LEU A 414 3.35 -14.40 2.72
CA LEU A 414 3.68 -13.00 2.98
C LEU A 414 2.61 -12.29 3.80
N LEU A 415 1.36 -12.68 3.61
CA LEU A 415 0.20 -12.21 4.34
C LEU A 415 -0.79 -13.36 4.51
N GLY A 416 -1.24 -13.59 5.73
CA GLY A 416 -2.26 -14.59 6.02
C GLY A 416 -3.26 -14.12 7.05
N VAL A 417 -4.42 -14.77 7.07
CA VAL A 417 -5.49 -14.53 8.05
C VAL A 417 -5.98 -15.86 8.59
N THR A 418 -6.02 -15.99 9.90
CA THR A 418 -6.65 -17.13 10.56
C THR A 418 -7.98 -16.73 11.15
N GLU A 419 -9.00 -17.51 10.86
CA GLU A 419 -10.35 -17.35 11.39
C GLU A 419 -10.67 -18.45 12.39
N GLN A 420 -11.35 -18.09 13.46
CA GLN A 420 -11.92 -19.00 14.45
C GLN A 420 -13.36 -18.62 14.75
N SER A 421 -14.31 -19.49 14.39
CA SER A 421 -15.73 -19.25 14.62
C SER A 421 -16.20 -19.97 15.87
N ARG A 422 -16.78 -19.23 16.80
CA ARG A 422 -17.38 -19.74 18.03
C ARG A 422 -18.71 -19.06 18.30
N GLY A 423 -19.77 -19.81 18.59
CA GLY A 423 -21.05 -19.26 18.99
C GLY A 423 -21.74 -18.31 17.99
N GLY A 424 -21.33 -18.33 16.71
CA GLY A 424 -21.84 -17.42 15.68
C GLY A 424 -21.01 -16.13 15.48
N ALA A 425 -19.99 -15.88 16.31
CA ALA A 425 -19.02 -14.82 16.12
C ALA A 425 -17.69 -15.40 15.59
N THR A 426 -16.93 -14.60 14.87
CA THR A 426 -15.65 -15.01 14.27
C THR A 426 -14.54 -14.06 14.72
N SER A 427 -13.60 -14.62 15.49
CA SER A 427 -12.35 -13.93 15.84
C SER A 427 -11.29 -14.20 14.78
N ARG A 428 -10.44 -13.21 14.49
CA ARG A 428 -9.46 -13.30 13.41
C ARG A 428 -8.10 -12.76 13.84
N VAL A 429 -7.06 -13.40 13.31
CA VAL A 429 -5.68 -12.95 13.43
C VAL A 429 -5.08 -12.82 12.05
N ALA A 430 -4.71 -11.61 11.65
CA ALA A 430 -3.98 -11.36 10.41
C ALA A 430 -2.50 -11.10 10.71
N VAL A 431 -1.61 -11.72 9.95
CA VAL A 431 -0.17 -11.54 10.09
C VAL A 431 0.45 -11.16 8.74
N ALA A 432 1.13 -10.02 8.71
CA ALA A 432 1.97 -9.61 7.60
C ALA A 432 3.44 -9.89 7.94
N SER A 433 4.14 -10.56 7.05
CA SER A 433 5.56 -10.90 7.20
C SER A 433 6.50 -9.71 7.03
N SER A 434 5.96 -8.55 6.71
CA SER A 434 6.66 -7.28 6.54
C SER A 434 5.88 -6.13 7.18
N CYS A 435 6.50 -5.39 8.09
CA CYS A 435 5.90 -4.15 8.60
C CYS A 435 5.94 -3.02 7.54
N GLU A 436 6.93 -3.04 6.65
CA GLU A 436 7.00 -2.08 5.55
C GLU A 436 5.92 -2.30 4.46
N PHE A 437 5.16 -3.40 4.53
CA PHE A 437 3.94 -3.59 3.72
C PHE A 437 2.96 -2.42 3.89
N ALA A 438 2.91 -1.85 5.09
CA ALA A 438 2.06 -0.72 5.45
C ALA A 438 2.80 0.64 5.45
N ALA A 439 3.92 0.75 4.76
CA ALA A 439 4.67 2.01 4.65
C ALA A 439 4.00 3.00 3.68
N GLU A 440 4.19 4.30 3.92
CA GLU A 440 3.66 5.41 3.12
C GLU A 440 3.93 5.22 1.62
N SER A 441 5.15 4.82 1.24
CA SER A 441 5.55 4.61 -0.15
C SER A 441 4.69 3.59 -0.92
N PHE A 442 4.06 2.66 -0.22
CA PHE A 442 3.16 1.66 -0.80
C PHE A 442 1.68 2.01 -0.56
N LEU A 443 1.34 2.59 0.58
CA LEU A 443 -0.04 2.97 0.87
C LEU A 443 -0.48 4.22 0.10
N GLN A 444 0.40 5.19 -0.06
CA GLN A 444 0.14 6.37 -0.89
C GLN A 444 0.60 6.14 -2.33
N SER A 445 0.19 5.02 -2.93
CA SER A 445 0.56 4.67 -4.29
C SER A 445 -0.66 4.57 -5.21
N ALA A 446 -0.52 5.06 -6.44
CA ALA A 446 -1.52 4.85 -7.49
C ALA A 446 -1.35 3.47 -8.18
N VAL A 447 -0.22 2.79 -7.95
CA VAL A 447 0.20 1.58 -8.67
C VAL A 447 -0.02 0.33 -7.84
N TYR A 448 0.28 0.39 -6.54
CA TYR A 448 0.24 -0.77 -5.66
C TYR A 448 -1.13 -0.94 -4.98
N GLY A 449 -1.44 -2.20 -4.65
CA GLY A 449 -2.70 -2.61 -4.05
C GLY A 449 -2.67 -2.71 -2.52
N ASN A 450 -1.56 -2.35 -1.88
CA ASN A 450 -1.36 -2.51 -0.43
C ASN A 450 -2.49 -1.85 0.39
N THR A 451 -2.90 -0.64 0.01
CA THR A 451 -4.03 0.05 0.63
C THR A 451 -5.33 -0.74 0.52
N ASP A 452 -5.67 -1.24 -0.68
CA ASP A 452 -6.92 -1.99 -0.88
C ASP A 452 -6.91 -3.30 -0.10
N THR A 453 -5.75 -3.96 -0.03
CA THR A 453 -5.61 -5.19 0.76
C THR A 453 -5.82 -4.92 2.26
N LEU A 454 -5.26 -3.84 2.81
CA LEU A 454 -5.51 -3.47 4.21
C LEU A 454 -6.96 -3.06 4.46
N LEU A 455 -7.58 -2.30 3.56
CA LEU A 455 -9.01 -1.98 3.64
C LEU A 455 -9.87 -3.24 3.53
N ARG A 456 -9.50 -4.20 2.66
CA ARG A 456 -10.17 -5.49 2.58
C ARG A 456 -10.05 -6.29 3.89
N LEU A 457 -8.91 -6.27 4.57
CA LEU A 457 -8.78 -6.85 5.92
C LEU A 457 -9.70 -6.13 6.92
N CYS A 458 -9.77 -4.80 6.90
CA CYS A 458 -10.71 -4.06 7.73
C CYS A 458 -12.18 -4.47 7.45
N ARG A 459 -12.54 -4.71 6.19
CA ARG A 459 -13.87 -5.23 5.80
C ARG A 459 -14.12 -6.61 6.38
N VAL A 460 -13.17 -7.52 6.27
CA VAL A 460 -13.23 -8.87 6.87
C VAL A 460 -13.36 -8.79 8.38
N PHE A 461 -12.77 -7.79 9.00
CA PHE A 461 -12.87 -7.50 10.45
C PHE A 461 -14.19 -6.79 10.83
N GLY A 462 -15.10 -6.62 9.89
CA GLY A 462 -16.46 -6.14 10.11
C GLY A 462 -16.65 -4.65 9.92
N MET A 463 -15.70 -3.96 9.29
CA MET A 463 -15.92 -2.59 8.82
C MET A 463 -16.70 -2.60 7.50
N GLU A 464 -17.69 -1.74 7.42
CA GLU A 464 -18.55 -1.56 6.24
C GLU A 464 -18.18 -0.25 5.55
N HIS A 465 -18.60 -0.09 4.28
CA HIS A 465 -18.44 1.16 3.52
C HIS A 465 -17.03 1.77 3.58
N LEU A 466 -16.04 1.01 3.13
CA LEU A 466 -14.65 1.43 3.09
C LEU A 466 -14.32 2.13 1.76
N PRO A 467 -13.37 3.09 1.74
CA PRO A 467 -12.91 3.76 0.51
C PRO A 467 -11.98 2.85 -0.32
N GLU A 468 -12.40 1.61 -0.55
CA GLU A 468 -11.66 0.57 -1.26
C GLU A 468 -11.71 0.83 -2.78
N GLY A 469 -10.60 0.58 -3.48
CA GLY A 469 -10.49 0.82 -4.90
C GLY A 469 -10.18 2.28 -5.29
N LEU A 470 -10.21 3.20 -4.33
CA LEU A 470 -9.88 4.60 -4.56
C LEU A 470 -8.37 4.83 -4.51
N THR A 471 -7.85 5.50 -5.53
CA THR A 471 -6.42 5.76 -5.65
C THR A 471 -6.12 7.24 -5.58
N ILE A 472 -4.92 7.58 -5.13
CA ILE A 472 -4.37 8.91 -5.34
C ILE A 472 -4.21 9.19 -6.85
N LYS A 473 -4.26 10.46 -7.24
CA LYS A 473 -4.16 10.91 -8.63
C LYS A 473 -2.86 11.68 -8.83
N PRO A 474 -1.80 11.02 -9.35
CA PRO A 474 -0.54 11.68 -9.62
C PRO A 474 -0.72 12.83 -10.62
N PHE A 475 0.00 13.93 -10.41
CA PHE A 475 -0.02 15.08 -11.31
C PHE A 475 0.69 14.78 -12.62
N ASP A 476 1.67 13.88 -12.58
CA ASP A 476 2.35 13.40 -13.77
C ASP A 476 1.83 12.00 -14.14
N THR A 477 1.08 11.92 -15.24
CA THR A 477 0.58 10.66 -15.78
C THR A 477 1.67 9.84 -16.48
N ALA A 478 2.90 10.32 -16.52
CA ALA A 478 4.05 9.62 -17.05
C ALA A 478 4.76 8.73 -16.00
N SER A 479 4.13 8.44 -14.87
CA SER A 479 4.65 7.41 -13.96
C SER A 479 4.62 6.06 -14.68
N ILE A 480 5.77 5.67 -15.22
CA ILE A 480 5.97 4.29 -15.65
C ILE A 480 5.83 3.46 -14.37
N SER A 481 4.85 2.55 -14.35
CA SER A 481 4.75 1.55 -13.29
C SER A 481 6.13 0.93 -13.09
N MET A 482 6.60 0.87 -11.84
CA MET A 482 7.88 0.21 -11.59
C MET A 482 7.79 -1.23 -12.10
N ILE A 483 8.64 -1.53 -13.08
CA ILE A 483 8.73 -2.86 -13.69
C ILE A 483 9.80 -3.66 -12.96
N THR A 484 9.59 -4.96 -12.84
CA THR A 484 10.62 -5.85 -12.29
C THR A 484 11.88 -5.83 -13.13
N THR A 485 13.01 -6.17 -12.52
CA THR A 485 14.30 -6.25 -13.22
C THR A 485 14.24 -7.19 -14.44
N SER A 486 13.50 -8.29 -14.35
CA SER A 486 13.27 -9.21 -15.47
C SER A 486 12.43 -8.62 -16.58
N GLN A 487 11.39 -7.88 -16.26
CA GLN A 487 10.58 -7.16 -17.25
C GLN A 487 11.38 -6.05 -17.93
N MET A 488 12.16 -5.29 -17.16
CA MET A 488 13.05 -4.25 -17.69
C MET A 488 14.07 -4.85 -18.68
N LEU A 489 14.68 -5.98 -18.33
CA LEU A 489 15.60 -6.69 -19.22
C LEU A 489 14.90 -7.19 -20.49
N ALA A 490 13.72 -7.79 -20.37
CA ALA A 490 12.91 -8.28 -21.49
C ALA A 490 12.54 -7.14 -22.46
N TRP A 491 12.06 -6.00 -21.91
CA TRP A 491 11.74 -4.83 -22.73
C TRP A 491 12.98 -4.22 -23.38
N THR A 492 14.09 -4.11 -22.66
CA THR A 492 15.36 -3.59 -23.21
C THR A 492 15.84 -4.46 -24.35
N LEU A 493 15.85 -5.79 -24.19
CA LEU A 493 16.24 -6.72 -25.24
C LEU A 493 15.29 -6.65 -26.44
N THR A 494 13.99 -6.58 -26.21
CA THR A 494 12.99 -6.49 -27.28
C THR A 494 13.14 -5.20 -28.06
N LEU A 495 13.25 -4.06 -27.41
CA LEU A 495 13.36 -2.74 -28.08
C LEU A 495 14.72 -2.56 -28.79
N THR A 496 15.80 -3.15 -28.29
CA THR A 496 17.14 -3.06 -28.94
C THR A 496 17.31 -4.07 -30.07
N LEU A 497 16.86 -5.30 -29.90
CA LEU A 497 17.09 -6.37 -30.90
C LEU A 497 16.08 -6.34 -32.04
N THR A 498 14.82 -6.00 -31.79
CA THR A 498 13.78 -6.01 -32.83
C THR A 498 14.08 -5.09 -34.02
N PRO A 499 14.48 -3.82 -33.84
CA PRO A 499 14.85 -2.95 -34.96
C PRO A 499 16.08 -3.46 -35.73
N ALA A 500 17.08 -3.99 -35.02
CA ALA A 500 18.30 -4.51 -35.63
C ALA A 500 18.00 -5.75 -36.51
N ILE A 501 17.17 -6.67 -36.02
CA ILE A 501 16.72 -7.85 -36.77
C ILE A 501 15.92 -7.42 -37.99
N LEU A 502 14.98 -6.49 -37.82
CA LEU A 502 14.12 -5.99 -38.92
C LEU A 502 14.96 -5.34 -40.04
N LEU A 503 15.91 -4.50 -39.69
CA LEU A 503 16.84 -3.89 -40.65
C LEU A 503 17.71 -4.93 -41.36
N THR A 504 18.17 -5.95 -40.64
CA THR A 504 18.98 -7.05 -41.20
C THR A 504 18.16 -7.86 -42.21
N VAL A 505 16.89 -8.17 -41.89
CA VAL A 505 15.96 -8.88 -42.79
C VAL A 505 15.67 -8.05 -44.04
N ILE A 506 15.37 -6.75 -43.86
CA ILE A 506 15.12 -5.84 -45.00
C ILE A 506 16.36 -5.76 -45.91
N ALA A 507 17.55 -5.63 -45.32
CA ALA A 507 18.80 -5.60 -46.08
C ALA A 507 19.05 -6.91 -46.84
N ALA A 508 18.80 -8.05 -46.20
CA ALA A 508 18.92 -9.38 -46.82
C ALA A 508 17.95 -9.55 -48.00
N VAL A 509 16.68 -9.16 -47.81
CA VAL A 509 15.65 -9.21 -48.90
C VAL A 509 16.04 -8.29 -50.04
N ALA A 510 16.52 -7.08 -49.79
CA ALA A 510 16.97 -6.14 -50.82
C ALA A 510 18.15 -6.69 -51.61
N LEU A 511 19.12 -7.32 -50.91
CA LEU A 511 20.28 -7.97 -51.54
C LEU A 511 19.89 -9.19 -52.39
N ILE A 512 18.93 -10.00 -51.97
CA ILE A 512 18.42 -11.15 -52.73
C ILE A 512 17.67 -10.67 -53.97
N LYS A 513 16.78 -9.64 -53.85
CA LYS A 513 16.10 -9.03 -54.98
C LYS A 513 17.09 -8.46 -56.03
N ARG A 514 18.14 -7.79 -55.58
CA ARG A 514 19.18 -7.22 -56.44
C ARG A 514 20.05 -8.28 -57.15
N ARG A 515 20.15 -9.49 -56.58
CA ARG A 515 20.84 -10.63 -57.22
C ARG A 515 20.00 -11.35 -58.27
N ARG A 516 18.66 -11.22 -58.19
CA ARG A 516 17.73 -11.86 -59.15
C ARG A 516 17.29 -10.92 -60.29
N ALA A 517 17.57 -9.63 -60.18
CA ALA A 517 17.48 -8.65 -61.25
C ALA A 517 18.88 -8.48 -61.91
#